data_74821e25b20ce67c351d215bdab70bd9
#
_entry.id   74821e25b20ce67c351d215bdab70bd9
#
_cell.length_a   1.000
_cell.length_b   1.000
_cell.length_c   1.000
_cell.angle_alpha   90.00
_cell.angle_beta   90.00
_cell.angle_gamma   90.00
#
_symmetry.space_group_name_H-M   'P 1'
#
loop_
_entity.id
_entity.type
_entity.pdbx_description
1 polymer ?
#
loop_
_entity_poly.entity_id
_entity_poly.type
_entity_poly.pdbx_seq_one_letter_code
_entity_poly.pdbx_strand_id
1 'polypeptide(L)'
;MHIIITRPKEDSLYLIENLIKSGHMVTHLPVIKIEKLQTKKINLLNYQGVIFTSSNAIKFMNIGKFNSKIKCFCVGKATEFAAKQIGFIKTYTSEGTVNSLIELVVRTLDVKSGKLLYLSSEFISKDLDKDLINIGFSVDRIS
;
A
#
# COMPACT_ATOMS: atom_id res chain seq x y z
N MET A 1 21.30 -11.15 -22.36
CA MET A 1 21.12 -9.70 -22.10
C MET A 1 21.60 -9.43 -20.69
N HIS A 2 22.23 -8.27 -20.44
CA HIS A 2 22.61 -7.83 -19.09
C HIS A 2 21.58 -6.83 -18.57
N ILE A 3 21.02 -7.12 -17.40
CA ILE A 3 19.91 -6.36 -16.78
C ILE A 3 20.39 -5.79 -15.45
N ILE A 4 20.18 -4.50 -15.23
CA ILE A 4 20.45 -3.83 -13.95
C ILE A 4 19.13 -3.63 -13.22
N ILE A 5 19.04 -4.12 -11.97
CA ILE A 5 17.88 -3.94 -11.11
C ILE A 5 18.23 -2.97 -10.00
N THR A 6 17.45 -1.89 -9.90
CA THR A 6 17.71 -0.76 -8.98
C THR A 6 16.78 -0.72 -7.78
N ARG A 7 15.78 -1.61 -7.72
CA ARG A 7 14.82 -1.70 -6.61
C ARG A 7 15.47 -2.27 -5.33
N PRO A 8 14.89 -2.03 -4.14
CA PRO A 8 15.33 -2.66 -2.90
C PRO A 8 15.43 -4.19 -3.02
N LYS A 9 16.34 -4.78 -2.27
CA LYS A 9 16.66 -6.22 -2.37
C LYS A 9 15.45 -7.11 -2.13
N GLU A 10 14.70 -6.81 -1.08
CA GLU A 10 13.53 -7.59 -0.67
C GLU A 10 12.44 -7.64 -1.75
N ASP A 11 12.30 -6.56 -2.52
CA ASP A 11 11.31 -6.43 -3.59
C ASP A 11 11.79 -6.99 -4.93
N SER A 12 13.05 -7.43 -5.00
CA SER A 12 13.72 -7.81 -6.26
C SER A 12 14.11 -9.27 -6.35
N LEU A 13 14.18 -10.00 -5.24
CA LEU A 13 14.71 -11.37 -5.19
C LEU A 13 14.04 -12.30 -6.19
N TYR A 14 12.72 -12.34 -6.19
CA TYR A 14 11.96 -13.20 -7.11
C TYR A 14 12.20 -12.85 -8.58
N LEU A 15 12.26 -11.55 -8.90
CA LEU A 15 12.55 -11.07 -10.26
C LEU A 15 13.96 -11.46 -10.69
N ILE A 16 14.94 -11.28 -9.83
CA ILE A 16 16.36 -11.62 -10.07
C ILE A 16 16.49 -13.12 -10.38
N GLU A 17 15.89 -13.96 -9.55
CA GLU A 17 15.93 -15.41 -9.74
C GLU A 17 15.32 -15.84 -11.08
N ASN A 18 14.17 -15.28 -11.45
CA ASN A 18 13.52 -15.60 -12.72
C ASN A 18 14.32 -15.15 -13.93
N LEU A 19 14.94 -13.96 -13.87
CA LEU A 19 15.77 -13.46 -14.94
C LEU A 19 17.03 -14.31 -15.13
N ILE A 20 17.67 -14.73 -14.03
CA ILE A 20 18.83 -15.63 -14.09
C ILE A 20 18.42 -16.99 -14.67
N LYS A 21 17.31 -17.58 -14.23
CA LYS A 21 16.77 -18.83 -14.78
C LYS A 21 16.45 -18.74 -16.29
N SER A 22 16.08 -17.54 -16.74
CA SER A 22 15.83 -17.26 -18.17
C SER A 22 17.10 -16.98 -18.98
N GLY A 23 18.29 -17.18 -18.39
CA GLY A 23 19.57 -17.01 -19.06
C GLY A 23 20.08 -15.56 -19.17
N HIS A 24 19.54 -14.65 -18.37
CA HIS A 24 20.00 -13.27 -18.33
C HIS A 24 21.09 -13.07 -17.27
N MET A 25 22.02 -12.18 -17.56
CA MET A 25 22.99 -11.68 -16.56
C MET A 25 22.33 -10.55 -15.78
N VAL A 26 22.33 -10.61 -14.45
CA VAL A 26 21.67 -9.61 -13.61
C VAL A 26 22.67 -8.97 -12.66
N THR A 27 22.73 -7.64 -12.67
CA THR A 27 23.42 -6.85 -11.65
C THR A 27 22.36 -6.17 -10.76
N HIS A 28 22.42 -6.44 -9.47
CA HIS A 28 21.56 -5.78 -8.49
C HIS A 28 22.28 -4.57 -7.89
N LEU A 29 21.79 -3.38 -8.20
CA LEU A 29 22.32 -2.10 -7.73
C LEU A 29 21.18 -1.28 -7.11
N PRO A 30 20.79 -1.55 -5.84
CA PRO A 30 19.70 -0.82 -5.21
C PRO A 30 20.09 0.66 -5.02
N VAL A 31 19.33 1.55 -5.63
CA VAL A 31 19.49 3.01 -5.51
C VAL A 31 18.48 3.64 -4.57
N ILE A 32 17.55 2.84 -4.03
CA ILE A 32 16.52 3.24 -3.07
C ILE A 32 16.67 2.38 -1.82
N LYS A 33 16.74 3.03 -0.65
CA LYS A 33 16.64 2.40 0.65
C LYS A 33 15.33 2.83 1.30
N ILE A 34 14.53 1.85 1.72
CA ILE A 34 13.30 2.11 2.45
C ILE A 34 13.63 2.03 3.94
N GLU A 35 13.37 3.12 4.68
CA GLU A 35 13.59 3.18 6.11
C GLU A 35 12.26 3.34 6.83
N LYS A 36 12.16 2.69 8.00
CA LYS A 36 11.01 2.86 8.88
C LYS A 36 11.12 4.23 9.54
N LEU A 37 10.13 5.08 9.31
CA LEU A 37 9.96 6.28 10.11
C LEU A 37 9.47 5.89 11.51
N GLN A 38 9.92 6.61 12.54
CA GLN A 38 9.41 6.43 13.90
C GLN A 38 7.97 6.95 13.95
N THR A 39 7.01 6.05 13.81
CA THR A 39 5.59 6.39 13.90
C THR A 39 5.01 5.96 15.25
N LYS A 40 4.13 6.79 15.81
CA LYS A 40 3.27 6.38 16.92
C LYS A 40 2.42 5.19 16.48
N LYS A 41 2.01 4.37 17.47
CA LYS A 41 1.11 3.25 17.20
C LYS A 41 -0.21 3.76 16.60
N ILE A 42 -0.56 3.26 15.41
CA ILE A 42 -1.73 3.68 14.67
C ILE A 42 -2.93 2.88 15.15
N ASN A 43 -3.99 3.57 15.58
CA ASN A 43 -5.25 2.96 15.99
C ASN A 43 -6.26 3.05 14.84
N LEU A 44 -6.73 1.89 14.36
CA LEU A 44 -7.68 1.82 13.24
C LEU A 44 -9.16 1.80 13.68
N LEU A 45 -9.46 1.80 14.98
CA LEU A 45 -10.83 1.62 15.49
C LEU A 45 -11.79 2.75 15.06
N ASN A 46 -11.27 3.94 14.81
CA ASN A 46 -12.07 5.13 14.47
C ASN A 46 -12.25 5.34 12.96
N TYR A 47 -11.81 4.37 12.15
CA TYR A 47 -11.87 4.48 10.70
C TYR A 47 -12.84 3.46 10.09
N GLN A 48 -13.58 3.88 9.07
CA GLN A 48 -14.43 2.97 8.29
C GLN A 48 -13.63 2.11 7.31
N GLY A 49 -12.45 2.57 6.91
CA GLY A 49 -11.57 1.88 6.00
C GLY A 49 -10.13 2.39 6.06
N VAL A 50 -9.22 1.56 5.60
CA VAL A 50 -7.79 1.89 5.49
C VAL A 50 -7.33 1.66 4.05
N ILE A 51 -6.45 2.53 3.58
CA ILE A 51 -5.93 2.52 2.20
C ILE A 51 -4.41 2.32 2.24
N PHE A 52 -3.93 1.37 1.44
CA PHE A 52 -2.51 1.11 1.21
C PHE A 52 -2.21 1.14 -0.29
N THR A 53 -1.31 2.01 -0.70
CA THR A 53 -0.81 2.06 -2.08
C THR A 53 0.48 1.27 -2.28
N SER A 54 1.07 0.77 -1.20
CA SER A 54 2.30 -0.03 -1.22
C SER A 54 2.32 -1.04 -0.08
N SER A 55 2.87 -2.24 -0.34
CA SER A 55 3.13 -3.24 0.69
C SER A 55 4.15 -2.76 1.74
N ASN A 56 5.01 -1.82 1.39
CA ASN A 56 5.97 -1.25 2.32
C ASN A 56 5.31 -0.43 3.43
N ALA A 57 4.20 0.27 3.14
CA ALA A 57 3.43 0.95 4.18
C ALA A 57 2.94 -0.04 5.25
N ILE A 58 2.53 -1.25 4.85
CA ILE A 58 2.11 -2.31 5.77
C ILE A 58 3.30 -2.85 6.57
N LYS A 59 4.43 -3.10 5.92
CA LYS A 59 5.63 -3.68 6.55
C LYS A 59 6.28 -2.76 7.59
N PHE A 60 6.28 -1.46 7.32
CA PHE A 60 7.07 -0.50 8.10
C PHE A 60 6.25 0.34 9.07
N MET A 61 4.93 0.39 8.95
CA MET A 61 4.08 1.12 9.87
C MET A 61 3.73 0.32 11.13
N ASN A 62 3.64 1.04 12.26
CA ASN A 62 3.29 0.45 13.54
C ASN A 62 1.77 0.40 13.71
N ILE A 63 1.12 -0.56 13.03
CA ILE A 63 -0.32 -0.76 13.11
C ILE A 63 -0.64 -1.51 14.40
N GLY A 64 -1.49 -0.91 15.24
CA GLY A 64 -1.97 -1.53 16.48
C GLY A 64 -3.02 -2.61 16.24
N LYS A 65 -3.63 -3.07 17.33
CA LYS A 65 -4.81 -3.95 17.25
C LYS A 65 -5.94 -3.24 16.51
N PHE A 66 -6.63 -3.96 15.62
CA PHE A 66 -7.75 -3.45 14.86
C PHE A 66 -8.82 -4.53 14.68
N ASN A 67 -10.03 -4.08 14.33
CA ASN A 67 -11.07 -5.01 13.92
C ASN A 67 -10.73 -5.57 12.53
N SER A 68 -10.50 -6.89 12.43
CA SER A 68 -10.16 -7.56 11.17
C SER A 68 -11.22 -7.38 10.06
N LYS A 69 -12.45 -6.97 10.43
CA LYS A 69 -13.54 -6.68 9.49
C LYS A 69 -13.52 -5.27 8.91
N ILE A 70 -12.59 -4.40 9.33
CA ILE A 70 -12.41 -3.09 8.68
C ILE A 70 -12.10 -3.28 7.20
N LYS A 71 -12.64 -2.42 6.35
CA LYS A 71 -12.41 -2.50 4.91
C LYS A 71 -11.00 -2.01 4.58
N CYS A 72 -10.23 -2.84 3.90
CA CYS A 72 -8.84 -2.55 3.51
C CYS A 72 -8.74 -2.44 2.00
N PHE A 73 -8.35 -1.27 1.51
CA PHE A 73 -8.21 -0.96 0.09
C PHE A 73 -6.74 -1.00 -0.31
N CYS A 74 -6.40 -1.77 -1.33
CA CYS A 74 -5.03 -2.02 -1.74
C CYS A 74 -4.81 -1.73 -3.23
N VAL A 75 -3.68 -1.13 -3.57
CA VAL A 75 -3.21 -1.09 -4.96
C VAL A 75 -2.41 -2.36 -5.23
N GLY A 76 -2.94 -3.22 -6.10
CA GLY A 76 -2.28 -4.43 -6.57
C GLY A 76 -2.23 -5.59 -5.57
N LYS A 77 -2.02 -6.79 -6.12
CA LYS A 77 -2.08 -8.06 -5.38
C LYS A 77 -1.00 -8.21 -4.30
N ALA A 78 0.19 -7.65 -4.52
CA ALA A 78 1.27 -7.73 -3.53
C ALA A 78 0.92 -6.99 -2.23
N THR A 79 0.28 -5.82 -2.35
CA THR A 79 -0.21 -5.04 -1.20
C THR A 79 -1.36 -5.76 -0.50
N GLU A 80 -2.30 -6.32 -1.27
CA GLU A 80 -3.39 -7.14 -0.73
C GLU A 80 -2.86 -8.34 0.06
N PHE A 81 -1.90 -9.07 -0.50
CA PHE A 81 -1.27 -10.20 0.18
C PHE A 81 -0.66 -9.79 1.52
N ALA A 82 0.11 -8.69 1.54
CA ALA A 82 0.69 -8.16 2.77
C ALA A 82 -0.38 -7.77 3.80
N ALA A 83 -1.50 -7.16 3.36
CA ALA A 83 -2.62 -6.80 4.22
C ALA A 83 -3.28 -8.04 4.85
N LYS A 84 -3.51 -9.10 4.08
CA LYS A 84 -4.05 -10.38 4.59
C LYS A 84 -3.12 -11.04 5.60
N GLN A 85 -1.81 -10.97 5.40
CA GLN A 85 -0.83 -11.53 6.34
C GLN A 85 -0.88 -10.89 7.73
N ILE A 86 -1.21 -9.61 7.83
CA ILE A 86 -1.36 -8.92 9.13
C ILE A 86 -2.77 -8.98 9.70
N GLY A 87 -3.72 -9.68 9.03
CA GLY A 87 -5.04 -10.03 9.58
C GLY A 87 -6.22 -9.27 8.99
N PHE A 88 -6.09 -8.52 7.91
CA PHE A 88 -7.24 -7.95 7.21
C PHE A 88 -8.02 -9.04 6.48
N ILE A 89 -9.33 -9.14 6.76
CA ILE A 89 -10.23 -10.13 6.15
C ILE A 89 -10.95 -9.53 4.94
N LYS A 90 -11.41 -8.27 5.07
CA LYS A 90 -12.14 -7.56 4.01
C LYS A 90 -11.20 -6.71 3.16
N THR A 91 -10.56 -7.32 2.18
CA THR A 91 -9.66 -6.64 1.26
C THR A 91 -10.33 -6.35 -0.08
N TYR A 92 -10.10 -5.16 -0.60
CA TYR A 92 -10.57 -4.67 -1.90
C TYR A 92 -9.34 -4.22 -2.68
N THR A 93 -9.11 -4.80 -3.84
CA THR A 93 -7.88 -4.58 -4.61
C THR A 93 -8.17 -3.97 -5.97
N SER A 94 -7.50 -2.88 -6.27
CA SER A 94 -7.58 -2.25 -7.59
C SER A 94 -6.54 -2.83 -8.56
N GLU A 95 -6.76 -2.65 -9.86
CA GLU A 95 -5.90 -3.17 -10.93
C GLU A 95 -4.61 -2.36 -11.14
N GLY A 96 -3.92 -2.00 -10.04
CA GLY A 96 -2.57 -1.46 -10.08
C GLY A 96 -2.46 0.06 -10.26
N THR A 97 -3.55 0.82 -10.32
CA THR A 97 -3.51 2.28 -10.39
C THR A 97 -4.21 2.95 -9.21
N VAL A 98 -3.76 4.18 -8.87
CA VAL A 98 -4.40 4.99 -7.83
C VAL A 98 -5.81 5.41 -8.25
N ASN A 99 -6.04 5.67 -9.55
CA ASN A 99 -7.37 6.04 -10.07
C ASN A 99 -8.38 4.91 -9.89
N SER A 100 -8.02 3.69 -10.28
CA SER A 100 -8.90 2.52 -10.08
C SER A 100 -9.16 2.24 -8.59
N LEU A 101 -8.23 2.61 -7.69
CA LEU A 101 -8.44 2.52 -6.25
C LEU A 101 -9.48 3.54 -5.77
N ILE A 102 -9.41 4.79 -6.23
CA ILE A 102 -10.38 5.84 -5.89
C ILE A 102 -11.80 5.40 -6.30
N GLU A 103 -11.97 4.90 -7.53
CA GLU A 103 -13.25 4.39 -8.04
C GLU A 103 -13.78 3.24 -7.15
N LEU A 104 -12.89 2.35 -6.74
CA LEU A 104 -13.23 1.23 -5.86
C LEU A 104 -13.69 1.69 -4.48
N VAL A 105 -13.02 2.67 -3.89
CA VAL A 105 -13.41 3.28 -2.61
C VAL A 105 -14.79 3.93 -2.71
N VAL A 106 -15.00 4.77 -3.73
CA VAL A 106 -16.26 5.49 -3.97
C VAL A 106 -17.44 4.52 -4.16
N ARG A 107 -17.22 3.41 -4.86
CA ARG A 107 -18.25 2.40 -5.08
C ARG A 107 -18.57 1.58 -3.81
N THR A 108 -17.61 1.46 -2.90
CA THR A 108 -17.69 0.53 -1.75
C THR A 108 -18.12 1.23 -0.46
N LEU A 109 -17.87 2.53 -0.33
CA LEU A 109 -18.08 3.31 0.88
C LEU A 109 -18.97 4.52 0.65
N ASP A 110 -19.73 4.87 1.70
CA ASP A 110 -20.46 6.14 1.77
C ASP A 110 -19.57 7.21 2.43
N VAL A 111 -19.55 8.41 1.86
CA VAL A 111 -18.80 9.56 2.38
C VAL A 111 -19.19 9.94 3.81
N LYS A 112 -20.42 9.63 4.23
CA LYS A 112 -20.97 9.93 5.57
C LYS A 112 -20.68 8.85 6.62
N SER A 113 -20.16 7.68 6.21
CA SER A 113 -19.99 6.53 7.11
C SER A 113 -18.79 6.60 8.04
N GLY A 114 -17.97 7.64 7.95
CA GLY A 114 -16.81 7.85 8.82
C GLY A 114 -15.55 8.22 8.04
N LYS A 115 -14.43 8.29 8.77
CA LYS A 115 -13.14 8.64 8.21
C LYS A 115 -12.45 7.47 7.52
N LEU A 116 -11.62 7.79 6.52
CA LEU A 116 -10.64 6.90 5.92
C LEU A 116 -9.24 7.20 6.47
N LEU A 117 -8.44 6.17 6.61
CA LEU A 117 -7.01 6.32 6.90
C LEU A 117 -6.21 5.93 5.66
N TYR A 118 -5.39 6.83 5.16
CA TYR A 118 -4.44 6.57 4.10
C TYR A 118 -3.02 6.44 4.66
N LEU A 119 -2.46 5.25 4.56
CA LEU A 119 -1.10 4.94 4.97
C LEU A 119 -0.20 4.91 3.73
N SER A 120 0.73 5.87 3.65
CA SER A 120 1.57 6.07 2.48
C SER A 120 3.04 6.24 2.86
N SER A 121 3.92 6.27 1.87
CA SER A 121 5.25 6.83 2.04
C SER A 121 5.19 8.35 2.14
N GLU A 122 6.27 8.96 2.65
CA GLU A 122 6.40 10.42 2.72
C GLU A 122 6.28 11.06 1.32
N PHE A 123 6.95 10.45 0.35
CA PHE A 123 6.88 10.86 -1.05
C PHE A 123 5.87 10.01 -1.80
N ILE A 124 4.87 10.66 -2.39
CA ILE A 124 3.81 10.03 -3.18
C ILE A 124 3.81 10.59 -4.59
N SER A 125 3.47 9.75 -5.55
CA SER A 125 3.36 10.15 -6.97
C SER A 125 2.03 10.84 -7.28
N LYS A 126 1.00 10.66 -6.45
CA LYS A 126 -0.34 11.22 -6.61
C LYS A 126 -1.00 11.48 -5.27
N ASP A 127 -1.65 12.64 -5.14
CA ASP A 127 -2.38 13.08 -3.94
C ASP A 127 -3.77 12.39 -3.82
N LEU A 128 -3.77 11.07 -3.58
CA LEU A 128 -4.99 10.28 -3.44
C LEU A 128 -5.91 10.81 -2.33
N ASP A 129 -5.34 11.28 -1.24
CA ASP A 129 -6.07 11.88 -0.12
C ASP A 129 -6.83 13.13 -0.56
N LYS A 130 -6.21 14.01 -1.32
CA LYS A 130 -6.87 15.22 -1.86
C LYS A 130 -8.00 14.87 -2.82
N ASP A 131 -7.78 13.89 -3.70
CA ASP A 131 -8.81 13.45 -4.64
C ASP A 131 -10.04 12.90 -3.90
N LEU A 132 -9.86 12.08 -2.86
CA LEU A 132 -10.95 11.57 -2.04
C LEU A 132 -11.65 12.66 -1.22
N ILE A 133 -10.91 13.63 -0.68
CA ILE A 133 -11.47 14.80 0.03
C ILE A 133 -12.33 15.64 -0.91
N ASN A 134 -11.90 15.87 -2.14
CA ASN A 134 -12.67 16.60 -3.15
C ASN A 134 -13.99 15.91 -3.52
N ILE A 135 -14.04 14.57 -3.42
CA ILE A 135 -15.26 13.78 -3.63
C ILE A 135 -16.20 13.87 -2.40
N GLY A 136 -15.69 14.25 -1.24
CA GLY A 136 -16.46 14.42 0.00
C GLY A 136 -16.10 13.48 1.14
N PHE A 137 -15.08 12.62 0.98
CA PHE A 137 -14.58 11.78 2.07
C PHE A 137 -13.76 12.59 3.08
N SER A 138 -13.85 12.18 4.36
CA SER A 138 -12.88 12.62 5.37
C SER A 138 -11.70 11.65 5.38
N VAL A 139 -10.50 12.12 5.14
CA VAL A 139 -9.29 11.30 5.02
C VAL A 139 -8.19 11.84 5.92
N ASP A 140 -7.67 10.98 6.79
CA ASP A 140 -6.43 11.23 7.53
C ASP A 140 -5.29 10.52 6.79
N ARG A 141 -4.17 11.21 6.53
CA ARG A 141 -2.97 10.60 5.93
C ARG A 141 -1.86 10.51 6.98
N ILE A 142 -1.21 9.35 7.04
CA ILE A 142 -0.01 9.10 7.84
C ILE A 142 1.08 8.53 6.91
N SER A 143 2.25 9.15 6.95
CA SER A 143 3.44 8.74 6.22
C SER A 143 4.61 8.43 7.16
#